data_af4754aafd9bc69f2881c73082feada3
#
_entry.id   af4754aafd9bc69f2881c73082feada3
#
_cell.length_a   1.000
_cell.length_b   1.000
_cell.length_c   1.000
_cell.angle_alpha   90.00
_cell.angle_beta   90.00
_cell.angle_gamma   90.00
#
_symmetry.space_group_name_H-M   'P 1'
#
loop_
_entity.id
_entity.type
_entity.pdbx_description
1 polymer ?
#
loop_
_entity_poly.entity_id
_entity_poly.type
_entity_poly.pdbx_seq_one_letter_code
_entity_poly.pdbx_strand_id
1 'polypeptide(L)'
;MAKLVKGGVKLRDQINARFPKRDKASDGWIGDAAHQARESDHNPDAAGWVHAIDIDKDLGAKGDAKKLADQIVDYAASKKKGAKRVKYVVFQDQIASATYPATKWQWRGSGYGHYDHIHVSFTNGTELDGSDWPLPILKPPKAVEDE
;
A
#
# COMPACT_ATOMS: atom_id res chain seq x y z
N MET A 1 -14.75 -12.95 11.14
CA MET A 1 -14.37 -11.55 11.38
C MET A 1 -13.26 -11.13 10.40
N ALA A 2 -13.44 -9.98 9.80
CA ALA A 2 -12.43 -9.49 8.85
C ALA A 2 -11.17 -9.01 9.58
N LYS A 3 -10.00 -9.27 8.97
CA LYS A 3 -8.73 -8.82 9.52
C LYS A 3 -7.78 -8.46 8.38
N LEU A 4 -7.12 -7.33 8.50
CA LEU A 4 -6.14 -6.89 7.51
C LEU A 4 -4.89 -7.76 7.60
N VAL A 5 -4.31 -8.12 6.45
CA VAL A 5 -3.05 -8.87 6.43
C VAL A 5 -2.00 -8.10 7.23
N LYS A 6 -1.09 -8.83 7.87
CA LYS A 6 -0.12 -8.22 8.79
C LYS A 6 0.81 -7.23 8.10
N GLY A 7 1.14 -7.46 6.83
CA GLY A 7 1.91 -6.50 6.04
C GLY A 7 1.20 -5.16 5.88
N GLY A 8 -0.12 -5.19 5.71
CA GLY A 8 -0.91 -3.96 5.62
C GLY A 8 -0.97 -3.21 6.94
N VAL A 9 -1.12 -3.94 8.05
CA VAL A 9 -1.09 -3.34 9.39
C VAL A 9 0.27 -2.67 9.63
N LYS A 10 1.34 -3.36 9.30
CA LYS A 10 2.69 -2.81 9.51
C LYS A 10 2.93 -1.59 8.65
N LEU A 11 2.52 -1.62 7.39
CA LEU A 11 2.67 -0.47 6.50
C LEU A 11 1.92 0.74 7.07
N ARG A 12 0.66 0.54 7.46
CA ARG A 12 -0.14 1.60 8.06
C ARG A 12 0.52 2.16 9.30
N ASP A 13 1.00 1.29 10.17
CA ASP A 13 1.61 1.73 11.45
C ASP A 13 2.88 2.53 11.19
N GLN A 14 3.71 2.11 10.24
CA GLN A 14 4.93 2.85 9.90
C GLN A 14 4.61 4.21 9.26
N ILE A 15 3.58 4.28 8.41
CA ILE A 15 3.14 5.53 7.82
C ILE A 15 2.63 6.47 8.92
N ASN A 16 1.82 5.95 9.83
CA ASN A 16 1.27 6.78 10.92
C ASN A 16 2.36 7.26 11.88
N ALA A 17 3.37 6.46 12.12
CA ALA A 17 4.48 6.87 12.98
C ALA A 17 5.32 7.98 12.32
N ARG A 18 5.51 7.91 11.01
CA ARG A 18 6.31 8.89 10.26
C ARG A 18 5.54 10.17 9.99
N PHE A 19 4.23 10.06 9.74
CA PHE A 19 3.34 11.18 9.41
C PHE A 19 2.15 11.21 10.36
N PRO A 20 2.38 11.50 11.66
CA PRO A 20 1.30 11.37 12.66
C PRO A 20 0.15 12.34 12.47
N LYS A 21 0.34 13.41 11.72
CA LYS A 21 -0.70 14.42 11.49
C LYS A 21 -1.31 14.33 10.08
N ARG A 22 -1.01 13.26 9.33
CA ARG A 22 -1.53 13.13 7.99
C ARG A 22 -3.05 13.01 7.97
N ASP A 23 -3.65 13.35 6.84
CA ASP A 23 -5.09 13.13 6.61
C ASP A 23 -5.34 11.63 6.49
N LYS A 24 -6.46 11.18 7.01
CA LYS A 24 -6.87 9.77 6.96
C LYS A 24 -8.27 9.60 6.40
N ALA A 25 -8.85 10.67 5.82
CA ALA A 25 -10.24 10.64 5.38
C ALA A 25 -10.48 9.56 4.30
N SER A 26 -9.49 9.32 3.45
CA SER A 26 -9.59 8.32 2.37
C SER A 26 -8.94 6.99 2.73
N ASP A 27 -8.52 6.82 3.99
CA ASP A 27 -7.97 5.53 4.43
C ASP A 27 -9.06 4.49 4.51
N GLY A 28 -8.71 3.23 4.26
CA GLY A 28 -9.65 2.14 4.42
C GLY A 28 -9.00 0.82 4.10
N TRP A 29 -9.66 -0.27 4.50
CA TRP A 29 -9.22 -1.60 4.13
C TRP A 29 -10.39 -2.56 3.93
N ILE A 30 -11.52 -2.37 4.61
CA ILE A 30 -12.71 -3.19 4.36
C ILE A 30 -13.51 -2.56 3.23
N GLY A 31 -13.93 -3.37 2.25
CA GLY A 31 -14.75 -2.90 1.16
C GLY A 31 -16.14 -2.49 1.64
N ASP A 32 -16.68 -1.46 1.02
CA ASP A 32 -18.07 -1.05 1.27
C ASP A 32 -19.04 -2.01 0.57
N ALA A 33 -20.34 -1.71 0.64
CA ALA A 33 -21.34 -2.59 0.04
C ALA A 33 -21.13 -2.78 -1.47
N ALA A 34 -20.67 -1.75 -2.16
CA ALA A 34 -20.41 -1.87 -3.60
C ALA A 34 -19.23 -2.79 -3.88
N HIS A 35 -18.18 -2.73 -3.07
CA HIS A 35 -17.04 -3.63 -3.20
C HIS A 35 -17.44 -5.08 -2.85
N GLN A 36 -18.27 -5.25 -1.83
CA GLN A 36 -18.70 -6.57 -1.41
C GLN A 36 -19.59 -7.26 -2.45
N ALA A 37 -20.26 -6.49 -3.30
CA ALA A 37 -21.13 -7.03 -4.33
C ALA A 37 -20.34 -7.57 -5.54
N ARG A 38 -19.03 -7.37 -5.58
CA ARG A 38 -18.16 -7.81 -6.68
C ARG A 38 -16.80 -8.20 -6.12
N GLU A 39 -16.01 -8.89 -6.93
CA GLU A 39 -14.65 -9.26 -6.52
C GLU A 39 -13.81 -8.03 -6.22
N SER A 40 -13.15 -8.04 -5.07
CA SER A 40 -12.25 -6.96 -4.66
C SER A 40 -11.34 -7.49 -3.56
N ASP A 41 -10.08 -7.06 -3.57
CA ASP A 41 -9.14 -7.43 -2.51
C ASP A 41 -9.48 -6.77 -1.17
N HIS A 42 -10.39 -5.78 -1.17
CA HIS A 42 -10.94 -5.23 0.07
C HIS A 42 -11.97 -6.15 0.71
N ASN A 43 -12.43 -7.17 0.02
CA ASN A 43 -13.37 -8.14 0.60
C ASN A 43 -12.59 -9.22 1.34
N PRO A 44 -13.08 -9.65 2.53
CA PRO A 44 -12.41 -10.75 3.24
C PRO A 44 -12.48 -12.06 2.43
N ASP A 45 -11.41 -12.83 2.50
CA ASP A 45 -11.40 -14.16 1.92
C ASP A 45 -12.09 -15.14 2.88
N ALA A 46 -12.08 -16.45 2.55
CA ALA A 46 -12.76 -17.47 3.36
C ALA A 46 -12.22 -17.53 4.79
N ALA A 47 -10.97 -17.18 5.01
CA ALA A 47 -10.34 -17.16 6.33
C ALA A 47 -10.52 -15.81 7.05
N GLY A 48 -11.13 -14.83 6.40
CA GLY A 48 -11.36 -13.50 6.96
C GLY A 48 -10.27 -12.49 6.66
N TRP A 49 -9.25 -12.85 5.87
CA TRP A 49 -8.16 -11.94 5.54
C TRP A 49 -8.58 -10.95 4.45
N VAL A 50 -8.26 -9.68 4.69
CA VAL A 50 -8.40 -8.61 3.69
C VAL A 50 -7.03 -8.30 3.12
N HIS A 51 -6.91 -8.34 1.80
CA HIS A 51 -5.63 -8.25 1.07
C HIS A 51 -5.45 -6.91 0.39
N ALA A 52 -5.98 -5.84 0.96
CA ALA A 52 -5.80 -4.51 0.41
C ALA A 52 -5.92 -3.44 1.48
N ILE A 53 -5.20 -2.34 1.26
CA ILE A 53 -5.31 -1.16 2.10
C ILE A 53 -5.27 0.09 1.21
N ASP A 54 -6.07 1.09 1.58
CA ASP A 54 -6.03 2.41 0.97
C ASP A 54 -5.41 3.39 1.95
N ILE A 55 -4.48 4.21 1.47
CA ILE A 55 -3.77 5.22 2.24
C ILE A 55 -4.09 6.58 1.64
N ASP A 56 -4.63 7.50 2.43
CA ASP A 56 -4.94 8.86 1.97
C ASP A 56 -3.69 9.52 1.38
N LYS A 57 -3.89 10.24 0.29
CA LYS A 57 -2.79 10.87 -0.45
C LYS A 57 -2.13 12.04 0.30
N ASP A 58 -2.80 12.60 1.30
CA ASP A 58 -2.28 13.77 2.00
C ASP A 58 -1.46 13.35 3.21
N LEU A 59 -0.15 13.29 3.02
CA LEU A 59 0.80 12.95 4.08
C LEU A 59 1.34 14.19 4.78
N GLY A 60 0.93 15.39 4.33
CA GLY A 60 1.36 16.64 4.92
C GLY A 60 2.21 17.50 3.99
N ALA A 61 2.86 16.91 3.01
CA ALA A 61 3.65 17.65 2.03
C ALA A 61 3.30 17.21 0.62
N LYS A 62 3.25 18.17 -0.29
CA LYS A 62 2.95 17.90 -1.69
C LYS A 62 4.00 16.95 -2.29
N GLY A 63 3.54 15.93 -2.98
CA GLY A 63 4.42 14.98 -3.63
C GLY A 63 4.81 13.78 -2.78
N ASP A 64 4.56 13.81 -1.48
CA ASP A 64 4.95 12.69 -0.61
C ASP A 64 4.19 11.40 -0.93
N ALA A 65 2.90 11.50 -1.29
CA ALA A 65 2.13 10.31 -1.65
C ALA A 65 2.71 9.63 -2.89
N LYS A 66 3.06 10.40 -3.92
CA LYS A 66 3.67 9.84 -5.12
C LYS A 66 5.01 9.18 -4.80
N LYS A 67 5.80 9.82 -3.96
CA LYS A 67 7.07 9.25 -3.50
C LYS A 67 6.85 7.94 -2.75
N LEU A 68 5.87 7.90 -1.85
CA LEU A 68 5.53 6.68 -1.13
C LEU A 68 5.10 5.57 -2.10
N ALA A 69 4.21 5.89 -3.03
CA ALA A 69 3.74 4.91 -4.01
C ALA A 69 4.90 4.36 -4.85
N ASP A 70 5.78 5.24 -5.33
CA ASP A 70 6.95 4.83 -6.11
C ASP A 70 7.88 3.93 -5.29
N GLN A 71 8.09 4.25 -4.02
CA GLN A 71 8.97 3.45 -3.16
C GLN A 71 8.37 2.08 -2.87
N ILE A 72 7.03 1.98 -2.70
CA ILE A 72 6.39 0.68 -2.54
C ILE A 72 6.62 -0.18 -3.79
N VAL A 73 6.46 0.41 -4.97
CA VAL A 73 6.68 -0.29 -6.23
C VAL A 73 8.14 -0.73 -6.38
N ASP A 74 9.09 0.15 -6.09
CA ASP A 74 10.51 -0.18 -6.15
C ASP A 74 10.86 -1.33 -5.21
N TYR A 75 10.31 -1.29 -4.00
CA TYR A 75 10.51 -2.35 -3.02
C TYR A 75 9.91 -3.67 -3.53
N ALA A 76 8.69 -3.61 -4.06
CA ALA A 76 8.02 -4.81 -4.58
C ALA A 76 8.84 -5.48 -5.69
N ALA A 77 9.53 -4.68 -6.51
CA ALA A 77 10.35 -5.19 -7.59
C ALA A 77 11.72 -5.68 -7.13
N SER A 78 12.11 -5.39 -5.89
CA SER A 78 13.50 -5.54 -5.43
C SER A 78 13.90 -6.96 -5.05
N LYS A 79 12.94 -7.85 -4.82
CA LYS A 79 13.18 -9.21 -4.28
C LYS A 79 13.75 -9.23 -2.87
N LYS A 80 13.76 -8.10 -2.17
CA LYS A 80 14.17 -8.05 -0.77
C LYS A 80 13.16 -8.77 0.11
N LYS A 81 13.56 -9.08 1.34
CA LYS A 81 12.67 -9.74 2.30
C LYS A 81 11.35 -8.98 2.40
N GLY A 82 10.23 -9.69 2.29
CA GLY A 82 8.90 -9.12 2.41
C GLY A 82 8.35 -8.48 1.14
N ALA A 83 9.17 -8.28 0.10
CA ALA A 83 8.73 -7.62 -1.13
C ALA A 83 7.61 -8.40 -1.83
N LYS A 84 7.62 -9.72 -1.73
CA LYS A 84 6.61 -10.56 -2.40
C LYS A 84 5.20 -10.38 -1.82
N ARG A 85 5.06 -9.64 -0.70
CA ARG A 85 3.74 -9.35 -0.15
C ARG A 85 2.89 -8.50 -1.10
N VAL A 86 3.53 -7.71 -1.97
CA VAL A 86 2.82 -6.75 -2.81
C VAL A 86 2.37 -7.42 -4.10
N LYS A 87 1.07 -7.33 -4.38
CA LYS A 87 0.47 -7.85 -5.60
C LYS A 87 0.41 -6.77 -6.68
N TYR A 88 -0.12 -5.60 -6.33
CA TYR A 88 -0.12 -4.41 -7.18
C TYR A 88 -0.37 -3.15 -6.37
N VAL A 89 -0.07 -2.00 -6.97
CA VAL A 89 -0.30 -0.68 -6.38
C VAL A 89 -1.04 0.16 -7.43
N VAL A 90 -2.08 0.88 -6.99
CA VAL A 90 -2.83 1.81 -7.86
C VAL A 90 -2.78 3.20 -7.25
N PHE A 91 -2.44 4.20 -8.05
CA PHE A 91 -2.47 5.60 -7.63
C PHE A 91 -2.51 6.50 -8.86
N GLN A 92 -3.30 7.56 -8.77
CA GLN A 92 -3.41 8.55 -9.84
C GLN A 92 -3.71 7.92 -11.21
N ASP A 93 -4.68 6.99 -11.20
CA ASP A 93 -5.14 6.30 -12.41
C ASP A 93 -4.06 5.48 -13.09
N GLN A 94 -3.04 5.07 -12.35
CA GLN A 94 -1.98 4.19 -12.84
C GLN A 94 -1.86 2.98 -11.94
N ILE A 95 -1.42 1.86 -12.52
CA ILE A 95 -1.19 0.62 -11.80
C ILE A 95 0.19 0.08 -12.12
N ALA A 96 0.86 -0.47 -11.12
CA ALA A 96 2.07 -1.25 -11.28
C ALA A 96 1.84 -2.60 -10.59
N SER A 97 2.17 -3.69 -11.25
CA SER A 97 1.84 -5.02 -10.74
C SER A 97 2.90 -6.05 -11.05
N ALA A 98 2.85 -7.15 -10.29
CA ALA A 98 3.74 -8.30 -10.48
C ALA A 98 3.31 -9.19 -11.66
N THR A 99 2.06 -9.06 -12.11
CA THR A 99 1.46 -10.06 -12.99
C THR A 99 1.48 -9.71 -14.46
N TYR A 100 1.96 -8.54 -14.82
CA TYR A 100 2.00 -8.12 -16.22
C TYR A 100 3.43 -8.23 -16.74
N PRO A 101 3.76 -9.25 -17.51
CA PRO A 101 5.18 -9.54 -17.81
C PRO A 101 5.90 -8.43 -18.59
N ALA A 102 5.22 -7.78 -19.55
CA ALA A 102 5.86 -6.78 -20.38
C ALA A 102 6.14 -5.47 -19.65
N THR A 103 5.36 -5.18 -18.59
CA THR A 103 5.48 -3.92 -17.83
C THR A 103 5.57 -4.17 -16.34
N LYS A 104 6.11 -5.33 -15.97
CA LYS A 104 6.19 -5.76 -14.57
C LYS A 104 6.79 -4.66 -13.71
N TRP A 105 6.05 -4.27 -12.68
CA TRP A 105 6.39 -3.19 -11.75
C TRP A 105 6.66 -1.85 -12.40
N GLN A 106 6.09 -1.61 -13.57
CA GLN A 106 6.13 -0.31 -14.24
C GLN A 106 4.73 0.29 -14.23
N TRP A 107 4.66 1.58 -13.99
CA TRP A 107 3.38 2.29 -13.99
C TRP A 107 2.77 2.30 -15.39
N ARG A 108 1.48 2.02 -15.47
CA ARG A 108 0.70 2.08 -16.71
C ARG A 108 -0.72 2.54 -16.37
N GLY A 109 -1.46 3.04 -17.35
CA GLY A 109 -2.84 3.48 -17.12
C GLY A 109 -3.69 2.33 -16.59
N SER A 110 -4.50 2.61 -15.57
CA SER A 110 -5.32 1.58 -14.93
C SER A 110 -6.80 1.68 -15.30
N GLY A 111 -7.32 2.88 -15.46
CA GLY A 111 -8.75 3.11 -15.63
C GLY A 111 -9.53 3.02 -14.34
N TYR A 112 -8.87 2.82 -13.19
CA TYR A 112 -9.55 2.65 -11.90
C TYR A 112 -9.65 3.93 -11.09
N GLY A 113 -9.01 5.03 -11.52
CA GLY A 113 -8.99 6.27 -10.77
C GLY A 113 -8.04 6.23 -9.58
N HIS A 114 -8.57 6.16 -8.38
CA HIS A 114 -7.79 6.17 -7.14
C HIS A 114 -6.93 7.43 -7.02
N TYR A 115 -7.57 8.60 -7.17
CA TYR A 115 -6.88 9.88 -7.10
C TYR A 115 -6.66 10.35 -5.67
N ASP A 116 -7.50 9.90 -4.73
CA ASP A 116 -7.51 10.40 -3.35
C ASP A 116 -6.73 9.52 -2.38
N HIS A 117 -6.31 8.35 -2.82
CA HIS A 117 -5.59 7.42 -1.96
C HIS A 117 -4.71 6.50 -2.79
N ILE A 118 -3.69 5.95 -2.13
CA ILE A 118 -2.86 4.90 -2.70
C ILE A 118 -3.51 3.57 -2.34
N HIS A 119 -3.80 2.75 -3.34
CA HIS A 119 -4.31 1.40 -3.12
C HIS A 119 -3.16 0.41 -3.22
N VAL A 120 -3.00 -0.43 -2.18
CA VAL A 120 -2.00 -1.49 -2.18
C VAL A 120 -2.72 -2.82 -2.00
N SER A 121 -2.55 -3.73 -2.95
CA SER A 121 -3.07 -5.10 -2.84
C SER A 121 -1.95 -6.06 -2.49
N PHE A 122 -2.28 -7.07 -1.69
CA PHE A 122 -1.32 -8.02 -1.13
C PHE A 122 -1.55 -9.42 -1.72
N THR A 123 -0.48 -10.20 -1.79
CA THR A 123 -0.53 -11.56 -2.31
C THR A 123 -1.14 -12.53 -1.29
N ASN A 124 -1.71 -13.61 -1.81
CA ASN A 124 -2.14 -14.73 -0.96
C ASN A 124 -0.91 -15.48 -0.45
N GLY A 125 -1.00 -15.99 0.76
CA GLY A 125 0.08 -16.78 1.35
C GLY A 125 1.06 -15.98 2.18
N THR A 126 0.96 -14.64 2.17
CA THR A 126 1.85 -13.78 2.94
C THR A 126 1.12 -13.05 4.07
N GLU A 127 -0.05 -13.53 4.46
CA GLU A 127 -0.92 -12.84 5.43
C GLU A 127 -0.26 -12.59 6.78
N LEU A 128 0.65 -13.46 7.18
CA LEU A 128 1.30 -13.37 8.49
C LEU A 128 2.64 -12.63 8.47
N ASP A 129 3.07 -12.17 7.29
CA ASP A 129 4.35 -11.47 7.17
C ASP A 129 4.18 -10.00 7.55
N GLY A 130 4.49 -9.69 8.81
CA GLY A 130 4.45 -8.32 9.34
C GLY A 130 5.81 -7.67 9.41
N SER A 131 6.77 -8.09 8.59
CA SER A 131 8.10 -7.47 8.61
C SER A 131 8.04 -6.01 8.19
N ASP A 132 9.06 -5.24 8.62
CA ASP A 132 9.15 -3.82 8.33
C ASP A 132 9.19 -3.55 6.83
N TRP A 133 8.66 -2.40 6.44
CA TRP A 133 8.74 -1.90 5.08
C TRP A 133 9.97 -0.99 4.98
N PRO A 134 11.01 -1.40 4.24
CA PRO A 134 12.26 -0.63 4.20
C PRO A 134 12.19 0.51 3.19
N LEU A 135 11.19 1.37 3.34
CA LEU A 135 10.96 2.49 2.42
C LEU A 135 11.68 3.72 2.96
N PRO A 136 12.52 4.36 2.17
CA PRO A 136 13.25 5.55 2.65
C PRO A 136 12.36 6.63 3.22
N ILE A 137 11.17 6.87 2.62
CA ILE A 137 10.27 7.91 3.10
C ILE A 137 9.73 7.61 4.51
N LEU A 138 9.70 6.35 4.92
CA LEU A 138 9.18 5.97 6.25
C LEU A 138 10.23 6.07 7.35
N LYS A 139 11.48 6.32 7.00
CA LYS A 139 12.52 6.54 8.00
C LYS A 139 12.41 7.97 8.49
N PRO A 140 12.51 8.22 9.81
CA PRO A 140 12.52 9.59 10.32
C PRO A 140 13.65 10.37 9.70
N PRO A 141 13.49 11.69 9.51
CA PRO A 141 14.62 12.52 9.08
C PRO A 141 15.76 12.37 10.08
N LYS A 142 16.99 12.40 9.55
CA LYS A 142 18.16 12.41 10.43
C LYS A 142 18.09 13.63 11.33
N ALA A 143 18.32 13.43 12.62
CA ALA A 143 18.35 14.54 13.54
C ALA A 143 19.56 15.42 13.25
N VAL A 144 19.34 16.72 13.17
CA VAL A 144 20.42 17.67 12.87
C VAL A 144 21.50 17.61 13.93
N GLU A 145 21.08 17.44 15.16
CA GLU A 145 21.98 17.41 16.30
C GLU A 145 22.88 16.17 16.34
N ASP A 146 22.63 15.23 15.47
CA ASP A 146 23.47 14.02 15.40
C ASP A 146 24.85 14.33 14.79
N GLU A 147 24.98 15.47 14.17
CA GLU A 147 26.26 15.86 13.63
C GLU A 147 27.29 16.21 14.66
#